data_6f542173754baa3ad4124340dfc44939
#
_entry.id   6f542173754baa3ad4124340dfc44939
#
_cell.length_a   1.000
_cell.length_b   1.000
_cell.length_c   1.000
_cell.angle_alpha   90.00
_cell.angle_beta   90.00
_cell.angle_gamma   90.00
#
_symmetry.space_group_name_H-M   'P 1'
#
loop_
_entity.id
_entity.type
_entity.pdbx_description
1 polymer ?
#
loop_
_entity_poly.entity_id
_entity_poly.type
_entity_poly.pdbx_seq_one_letter_code
_entity_poly.pdbx_strand_id
1 'polypeptide(L)'
;MNTSRRSFFKAAAAVAGIGIMPKFANASVPQKWDAEYDVVVIGFGGAGANAAVSAHDNGSKVLILEKLPEPGGNTSVSSGNFLWCKDPQKVRAYFTRLFDLSHCELDQDLLHTYTDKMQETVDWLKKLEPEANIRVVNRSSFPQIPDNEAMYCCTVMGEKGSGGGPNLFGLYRRAVEKRNIPVWLGSPALQLIIDDGVVKGVVVQKDGKKLNVRAAQGVVLSCGGYEYDEESKRNFNLGDPILTLGCPGNTGDGLRMAEAAGAGIWHTSGLSCPLGTKVPGHTASQAFNTKQTGYILVDQNGKRFINEKQIEHHAGILAVNYFDSYEMKYPRIPCYAIFDANSKEDGAFAPSYGSGWLRHREKWNWSRSNDKEIEAGIVKVGQNIQELAEKIGVDAKNLQATIGQWNSDLKGPEKKDSLFGRTLEGHVGQVWPHGASKKQSSPLDKPPYYAIELFPAILNTQGGPRHNSKSQVLNPFGQPIPRLYVAGELGSFWGFIYQGCGNNAEALIFGRIAGEEASKEKRWS
;
A
#
# COMPACT_ATOMS: atom_id res chain seq x y z
N MET A 1 -21.26 21.67 24.14
CA MET A 1 -21.29 23.00 23.46
C MET A 1 -20.84 22.82 22.04
N ASN A 2 -21.75 23.14 21.10
CA ASN A 2 -21.55 22.96 19.66
C ASN A 2 -20.49 23.92 19.11
N THR A 3 -19.35 23.41 18.66
CA THR A 3 -18.46 24.16 17.78
C THR A 3 -18.18 23.35 16.52
N SER A 4 -19.01 23.63 15.58
CA SER A 4 -18.85 23.79 14.14
C SER A 4 -17.88 22.87 13.40
N ARG A 5 -18.46 21.78 12.84
CA ARG A 5 -17.88 20.96 11.76
C ARG A 5 -17.64 21.70 10.43
N ARG A 6 -17.78 23.03 10.39
CA ARG A 6 -17.72 23.84 9.15
C ARG A 6 -16.36 24.45 8.80
N SER A 7 -15.36 24.40 9.66
CA SER A 7 -14.05 25.03 9.41
C SER A 7 -12.99 24.12 8.78
N PHE A 8 -13.28 22.85 8.54
CA PHE A 8 -12.30 21.88 7.99
C PHE A 8 -12.17 21.92 6.46
N PHE A 9 -13.06 22.64 5.77
CA PHE A 9 -13.13 22.62 4.29
C PHE A 9 -12.34 23.71 3.57
N LYS A 10 -11.57 24.56 4.29
CA LYS A 10 -10.87 25.70 3.65
C LYS A 10 -9.38 25.52 3.37
N ALA A 11 -8.74 24.43 3.78
CA ALA A 11 -7.31 24.21 3.53
C ALA A 11 -7.00 23.21 2.41
N ALA A 12 -8.01 22.55 1.82
CA ALA A 12 -7.86 21.57 0.73
C ALA A 12 -8.04 22.18 -0.68
N ALA A 13 -8.06 23.50 -0.81
CA ALA A 13 -8.47 24.18 -2.04
C ALA A 13 -7.36 24.47 -3.07
N ALA A 14 -6.17 23.89 -2.94
CA ALA A 14 -5.07 24.13 -3.89
C ALA A 14 -4.83 22.99 -4.92
N VAL A 15 -5.64 21.93 -4.89
CA VAL A 15 -5.67 20.89 -5.95
C VAL A 15 -7.07 20.77 -6.56
N ALA A 16 -7.98 21.64 -6.23
CA ALA A 16 -9.36 21.64 -6.69
C ALA A 16 -9.51 22.25 -8.11
N GLY A 17 -8.85 21.61 -9.07
CA GLY A 17 -9.10 21.84 -10.50
C GLY A 17 -9.82 20.68 -11.19
N ILE A 18 -10.26 19.63 -10.45
CA ILE A 18 -11.01 18.50 -11.02
C ILE A 18 -12.41 18.52 -10.41
N GLY A 19 -13.24 19.44 -10.93
CA GLY A 19 -14.66 19.50 -10.61
C GLY A 19 -15.44 18.44 -11.36
N ILE A 20 -16.41 17.82 -10.65
CA ILE A 20 -17.51 17.00 -11.11
C ILE A 20 -17.09 15.65 -11.70
N MET A 21 -17.04 14.62 -10.85
CA MET A 21 -17.03 13.24 -11.33
C MET A 21 -18.30 12.97 -12.14
N PRO A 22 -18.19 12.53 -13.40
CA PRO A 22 -19.35 12.10 -14.16
C PRO A 22 -19.93 10.83 -13.51
N LYS A 23 -21.26 10.69 -13.52
CA LYS A 23 -21.91 9.42 -13.20
C LYS A 23 -21.32 8.36 -14.12
N PHE A 24 -20.66 7.36 -13.58
CA PHE A 24 -20.07 6.28 -14.35
C PHE A 24 -21.17 5.40 -14.94
N ALA A 25 -21.47 5.62 -16.20
CA ALA A 25 -22.14 4.68 -17.08
C ALA A 25 -21.16 4.32 -18.19
N ASN A 26 -21.20 3.09 -18.68
CA ASN A 26 -20.40 2.71 -19.85
C ASN A 26 -20.76 3.62 -21.03
N ALA A 27 -19.75 4.10 -21.75
CA ALA A 27 -19.98 4.88 -22.94
C ALA A 27 -20.37 3.96 -24.12
N SER A 28 -21.31 4.39 -24.94
CA SER A 28 -21.64 3.70 -26.20
C SER A 28 -20.53 3.87 -27.22
N VAL A 29 -20.48 2.98 -28.21
CA VAL A 29 -19.52 3.07 -29.32
C VAL A 29 -19.72 4.38 -30.07
N PRO A 30 -18.67 5.20 -30.21
CA PRO A 30 -18.73 6.46 -30.89
C PRO A 30 -18.82 6.27 -32.42
N GLN A 31 -19.39 7.23 -33.12
CA GLN A 31 -19.38 7.24 -34.59
C GLN A 31 -17.96 7.42 -35.16
N LYS A 32 -17.06 8.04 -34.40
CA LYS A 32 -15.68 8.30 -34.80
C LYS A 32 -14.75 8.10 -33.62
N TRP A 33 -13.63 7.43 -33.87
CA TRP A 33 -12.51 7.28 -32.93
C TRP A 33 -11.49 8.41 -33.15
N ASP A 34 -11.00 9.00 -32.05
CA ASP A 34 -9.99 10.06 -32.08
C ASP A 34 -8.56 9.49 -32.14
N ALA A 35 -8.37 8.27 -31.64
CA ALA A 35 -7.12 7.53 -31.73
C ALA A 35 -7.38 6.02 -31.71
N GLU A 36 -6.46 5.24 -32.30
CA GLU A 36 -6.56 3.79 -32.38
C GLU A 36 -5.27 3.09 -31.96
N TYR A 37 -5.40 2.13 -31.07
CA TYR A 37 -4.35 1.26 -30.59
C TYR A 37 -4.87 -0.18 -30.49
N ASP A 38 -3.98 -1.14 -30.43
CA ASP A 38 -4.34 -2.54 -30.22
C ASP A 38 -4.67 -2.76 -28.73
N VAL A 39 -3.74 -2.37 -27.85
CA VAL A 39 -3.90 -2.49 -26.40
C VAL A 39 -3.82 -1.09 -25.77
N VAL A 40 -4.80 -0.75 -24.95
CA VAL A 40 -4.81 0.46 -24.13
C VAL A 40 -4.57 0.07 -22.67
N VAL A 41 -3.50 0.57 -22.07
CA VAL A 41 -3.14 0.33 -20.67
C VAL A 41 -3.48 1.57 -19.85
N ILE A 42 -4.29 1.42 -18.81
CA ILE A 42 -4.73 2.53 -17.95
C ILE A 42 -3.95 2.48 -16.63
N GLY A 43 -3.09 3.47 -16.42
CA GLY A 43 -2.16 3.60 -15.31
C GLY A 43 -0.71 3.27 -15.70
N PHE A 44 0.22 4.17 -15.38
CA PHE A 44 1.66 3.97 -15.60
C PHE A 44 2.39 3.76 -14.26
N GLY A 45 1.93 2.77 -13.50
CA GLY A 45 2.64 2.17 -12.38
C GLY A 45 3.43 0.93 -12.82
N GLY A 46 3.82 0.08 -11.85
CA GLY A 46 4.56 -1.16 -12.14
C GLY A 46 3.77 -2.13 -13.02
N ALA A 47 2.50 -2.39 -12.73
CA ALA A 47 1.67 -3.31 -13.51
C ALA A 47 1.46 -2.82 -14.94
N GLY A 48 1.12 -1.55 -15.12
CA GLY A 48 0.91 -0.96 -16.44
C GLY A 48 2.16 -0.95 -17.31
N ALA A 49 3.32 -0.66 -16.72
CA ALA A 49 4.59 -0.73 -17.44
C ALA A 49 4.88 -2.15 -17.95
N ASN A 50 4.70 -3.17 -17.09
CA ASN A 50 4.93 -4.57 -17.47
C ASN A 50 3.90 -5.04 -18.51
N ALA A 51 2.62 -4.62 -18.40
CA ALA A 51 1.60 -4.92 -19.40
C ALA A 51 1.92 -4.30 -20.76
N ALA A 52 2.28 -3.02 -20.78
CA ALA A 52 2.60 -2.31 -22.01
C ALA A 52 3.82 -2.90 -22.72
N VAL A 53 4.89 -3.18 -21.98
CA VAL A 53 6.10 -3.80 -22.54
C VAL A 53 5.80 -5.19 -23.09
N SER A 54 5.05 -6.00 -22.35
CA SER A 54 4.69 -7.37 -22.78
C SER A 54 3.82 -7.35 -24.03
N ALA A 55 2.79 -6.52 -24.09
CA ALA A 55 1.93 -6.38 -25.28
C ALA A 55 2.72 -5.88 -26.50
N HIS A 56 3.58 -4.87 -26.31
CA HIS A 56 4.44 -4.34 -27.38
C HIS A 56 5.39 -5.41 -27.92
N ASP A 57 6.07 -6.15 -27.04
CA ASP A 57 7.04 -7.17 -27.44
C ASP A 57 6.36 -8.35 -28.19
N ASN A 58 5.04 -8.52 -28.02
CA ASN A 58 4.20 -9.43 -28.79
C ASN A 58 3.56 -8.81 -30.06
N GLY A 59 4.00 -7.62 -30.48
CA GLY A 59 3.63 -6.98 -31.75
C GLY A 59 2.38 -6.11 -31.71
N SER A 60 1.83 -5.80 -30.55
CA SER A 60 0.68 -4.88 -30.42
C SER A 60 1.12 -3.42 -30.45
N LYS A 61 0.31 -2.56 -31.07
CA LYS A 61 0.41 -1.09 -30.93
C LYS A 61 -0.20 -0.68 -29.60
N VAL A 62 0.62 -0.21 -28.65
CA VAL A 62 0.20 0.06 -27.28
C VAL A 62 0.13 1.57 -26.99
N LEU A 63 -0.86 1.97 -26.18
CA LEU A 63 -0.92 3.28 -25.53
C LEU A 63 -1.01 3.12 -24.02
N ILE A 64 -0.23 3.89 -23.28
CA ILE A 64 -0.37 4.03 -21.83
C ILE A 64 -1.07 5.36 -21.51
N LEU A 65 -2.12 5.30 -20.69
CA LEU A 65 -2.82 6.46 -20.13
C LEU A 65 -2.44 6.63 -18.66
N GLU A 66 -1.97 7.81 -18.28
CA GLU A 66 -1.63 8.15 -16.90
C GLU A 66 -2.33 9.45 -16.51
N LYS A 67 -3.08 9.45 -15.41
CA LYS A 67 -3.83 10.63 -14.99
C LYS A 67 -2.97 11.71 -14.32
N LEU A 68 -1.89 11.31 -13.68
CA LEU A 68 -0.97 12.26 -13.06
C LEU A 68 0.01 12.85 -14.08
N PRO A 69 0.57 14.04 -13.80
CA PRO A 69 1.61 14.63 -14.63
C PRO A 69 2.93 13.87 -14.55
N GLU A 70 3.14 13.06 -13.51
CA GLU A 70 4.30 12.21 -13.29
C GLU A 70 3.87 10.76 -13.09
N PRO A 71 4.48 9.80 -13.81
CA PRO A 71 4.14 8.39 -13.69
C PRO A 71 4.78 7.73 -12.46
N GLY A 72 4.33 6.50 -12.19
CA GLY A 72 4.98 5.64 -11.20
C GLY A 72 4.05 5.05 -10.15
N GLY A 73 2.93 5.69 -9.86
CA GLY A 73 1.97 5.21 -8.87
C GLY A 73 2.62 4.81 -7.54
N ASN A 74 2.05 3.84 -6.85
CA ASN A 74 2.61 3.27 -5.62
C ASN A 74 3.97 2.59 -5.84
N THR A 75 4.24 2.02 -7.00
CA THR A 75 5.53 1.37 -7.28
C THR A 75 6.70 2.33 -7.10
N SER A 76 6.61 3.57 -7.62
CA SER A 76 7.69 4.55 -7.55
C SER A 76 7.96 5.09 -6.15
N VAL A 77 7.00 4.97 -5.24
CA VAL A 77 7.12 5.44 -3.85
C VAL A 77 7.16 4.29 -2.83
N SER A 78 7.14 3.05 -3.30
CA SER A 78 7.27 1.84 -2.48
C SER A 78 8.70 1.62 -1.99
N SER A 79 8.91 0.59 -1.18
CA SER A 79 10.26 0.10 -0.87
C SER A 79 10.98 -0.51 -2.07
N GLY A 80 10.29 -0.73 -3.20
CA GLY A 80 10.82 -1.32 -4.42
C GLY A 80 11.19 -2.78 -4.32
N ASN A 81 10.74 -3.44 -3.26
CA ASN A 81 10.98 -4.86 -3.06
C ASN A 81 9.91 -5.69 -3.78
N PHE A 82 10.32 -6.82 -4.34
CA PHE A 82 9.45 -7.81 -4.97
C PHE A 82 9.89 -9.23 -4.59
N LEU A 83 9.01 -10.20 -4.75
CA LEU A 83 9.27 -11.60 -4.38
C LEU A 83 9.90 -12.39 -5.54
N TRP A 84 10.76 -13.31 -5.16
CA TRP A 84 11.35 -14.35 -5.97
C TRP A 84 11.45 -15.66 -5.16
N CYS A 85 11.44 -16.80 -5.79
CA CYS A 85 11.62 -18.10 -5.11
C CYS A 85 12.44 -19.07 -5.93
N LYS A 86 13.07 -20.02 -5.24
CA LYS A 86 13.75 -21.19 -5.86
C LYS A 86 12.81 -22.37 -6.01
N ASP A 87 11.88 -22.52 -5.07
CA ASP A 87 10.97 -23.66 -4.97
C ASP A 87 9.52 -23.15 -4.86
N PRO A 88 8.80 -23.07 -5.98
CA PRO A 88 7.42 -22.60 -5.99
C PRO A 88 6.46 -23.50 -5.22
N GLN A 89 6.75 -24.81 -5.07
CA GLN A 89 5.88 -25.73 -4.33
C GLN A 89 5.90 -25.40 -2.83
N LYS A 90 7.08 -25.16 -2.26
CA LYS A 90 7.21 -24.71 -0.87
C LYS A 90 6.55 -23.36 -0.64
N VAL A 91 6.80 -22.39 -1.51
CA VAL A 91 6.15 -21.08 -1.40
C VAL A 91 4.63 -21.18 -1.53
N ARG A 92 4.14 -22.07 -2.38
CA ARG A 92 2.70 -22.35 -2.51
C ARG A 92 2.14 -22.92 -1.21
N ALA A 93 2.83 -23.89 -0.59
CA ALA A 93 2.45 -24.44 0.71
C ALA A 93 2.42 -23.37 1.81
N TYR A 94 3.44 -22.48 1.84
CA TYR A 94 3.46 -21.35 2.75
C TYR A 94 2.26 -20.42 2.56
N PHE A 95 1.94 -20.01 1.33
CA PHE A 95 0.81 -19.13 1.06
C PHE A 95 -0.53 -19.81 1.34
N THR A 96 -0.71 -21.08 0.99
CA THR A 96 -1.92 -21.83 1.35
C THR A 96 -2.16 -21.77 2.85
N ARG A 97 -1.13 -22.06 3.67
CA ARG A 97 -1.25 -21.95 5.14
C ARG A 97 -1.54 -20.54 5.62
N LEU A 98 -0.94 -19.53 5.00
CA LEU A 98 -1.20 -18.12 5.34
C LEU A 98 -2.67 -17.77 5.13
N PHE A 99 -3.23 -18.15 3.99
CA PHE A 99 -4.64 -17.92 3.66
C PHE A 99 -5.58 -18.75 4.53
N ASP A 100 -5.27 -20.03 4.79
CA ASP A 100 -6.06 -20.88 5.68
C ASP A 100 -6.11 -20.31 7.11
N LEU A 101 -4.98 -19.92 7.67
CA LEU A 101 -4.89 -19.34 9.02
C LEU A 101 -5.62 -17.99 9.14
N SER A 102 -5.68 -17.25 8.07
CA SER A 102 -6.39 -15.96 8.02
C SER A 102 -7.84 -16.09 7.58
N HIS A 103 -8.29 -17.27 7.20
CA HIS A 103 -9.65 -17.51 6.66
C HIS A 103 -9.98 -16.63 5.46
N CYS A 104 -8.98 -16.25 4.67
CA CYS A 104 -9.16 -15.55 3.40
C CYS A 104 -9.48 -16.53 2.27
N GLU A 105 -10.35 -16.12 1.35
CA GLU A 105 -10.55 -16.85 0.10
C GLU A 105 -9.24 -16.92 -0.67
N LEU A 106 -8.91 -18.08 -1.23
CA LEU A 106 -7.73 -18.29 -2.05
C LEU A 106 -8.12 -18.97 -3.37
N ASP A 107 -7.90 -18.28 -4.46
CA ASP A 107 -8.01 -18.87 -5.78
C ASP A 107 -6.74 -19.69 -6.10
N GLN A 108 -6.90 -20.99 -6.23
CA GLN A 108 -5.77 -21.92 -6.42
C GLN A 108 -5.06 -21.72 -7.76
N ASP A 109 -5.78 -21.40 -8.85
CA ASP A 109 -5.18 -21.17 -10.16
C ASP A 109 -4.34 -19.89 -10.16
N LEU A 110 -4.81 -18.83 -9.47
CA LEU A 110 -4.04 -17.61 -9.28
C LEU A 110 -2.79 -17.87 -8.44
N LEU A 111 -2.92 -18.61 -7.33
CA LEU A 111 -1.78 -18.96 -6.49
C LEU A 111 -0.74 -19.77 -7.26
N HIS A 112 -1.15 -20.77 -8.03
CA HIS A 112 -0.27 -21.56 -8.86
C HIS A 112 0.46 -20.68 -9.88
N THR A 113 -0.28 -19.86 -10.62
CA THR A 113 0.29 -18.94 -11.61
C THR A 113 1.27 -17.96 -10.95
N TYR A 114 0.89 -17.38 -9.82
CA TYR A 114 1.73 -16.42 -9.09
C TYR A 114 3.05 -17.06 -8.63
N THR A 115 2.99 -18.24 -8.02
CA THR A 115 4.19 -18.91 -7.48
C THR A 115 5.09 -19.46 -8.58
N ASP A 116 4.55 -20.00 -9.65
CA ASP A 116 5.32 -20.50 -10.80
C ASP A 116 6.02 -19.33 -11.51
N LYS A 117 5.31 -18.21 -11.72
CA LYS A 117 5.87 -17.02 -12.36
C LYS A 117 6.79 -16.20 -11.43
N MET A 118 6.72 -16.41 -10.12
CA MET A 118 7.62 -15.76 -9.17
C MET A 118 9.09 -16.17 -9.42
N GLN A 119 9.36 -17.39 -9.87
CA GLN A 119 10.72 -17.81 -10.26
C GLN A 119 11.31 -16.98 -11.40
N GLU A 120 10.46 -16.46 -12.27
CA GLU A 120 10.87 -15.74 -13.48
C GLU A 120 11.07 -14.23 -13.23
N THR A 121 10.73 -13.71 -12.03
CA THR A 121 10.70 -12.24 -11.78
C THR A 121 12.06 -11.58 -11.96
N VAL A 122 13.14 -12.20 -11.49
CA VAL A 122 14.51 -11.70 -11.65
C VAL A 122 14.94 -11.74 -13.11
N ASP A 123 14.67 -12.84 -13.81
CA ASP A 123 15.05 -13.02 -15.22
C ASP A 123 14.28 -12.05 -16.13
N TRP A 124 13.01 -11.80 -15.83
CA TRP A 124 12.22 -10.80 -16.53
C TRP A 124 12.85 -9.40 -16.40
N LEU A 125 13.21 -8.97 -15.20
CA LEU A 125 13.86 -7.67 -15.01
C LEU A 125 15.20 -7.57 -15.74
N LYS A 126 16.00 -8.65 -15.75
CA LYS A 126 17.24 -8.72 -16.53
C LYS A 126 17.00 -8.72 -18.03
N LYS A 127 15.88 -9.30 -18.52
CA LYS A 127 15.48 -9.18 -19.93
C LYS A 127 15.17 -7.71 -20.30
N LEU A 128 14.53 -6.97 -19.40
CA LEU A 128 14.25 -5.54 -19.63
C LEU A 128 15.53 -4.69 -19.60
N GLU A 129 16.43 -4.96 -18.65
CA GLU A 129 17.68 -4.25 -18.43
C GLU A 129 18.78 -5.25 -17.97
N PRO A 130 19.60 -5.78 -18.89
CA PRO A 130 20.58 -6.83 -18.58
C PRO A 130 21.55 -6.48 -17.44
N GLU A 131 21.94 -5.22 -17.34
CA GLU A 131 22.86 -4.71 -16.32
C GLU A 131 22.18 -4.39 -14.98
N ALA A 132 20.89 -4.72 -14.81
CA ALA A 132 20.18 -4.45 -13.57
C ALA A 132 20.86 -5.17 -12.38
N ASN A 133 21.30 -4.38 -11.41
CA ASN A 133 21.85 -4.90 -10.15
C ASN A 133 20.70 -5.26 -9.20
N ILE A 134 20.47 -6.55 -8.99
CA ILE A 134 19.38 -7.05 -8.16
C ILE A 134 19.95 -7.73 -6.92
N ARG A 135 19.70 -7.14 -5.75
CA ARG A 135 20.02 -7.76 -4.47
C ARG A 135 18.90 -8.74 -4.09
N VAL A 136 19.29 -9.94 -3.67
CA VAL A 136 18.39 -11.02 -3.23
C VAL A 136 18.65 -11.35 -1.78
N VAL A 137 17.63 -11.35 -0.93
CA VAL A 137 17.71 -11.63 0.51
C VAL A 137 16.62 -12.61 0.90
N ASN A 138 16.97 -13.69 1.60
CA ASN A 138 15.98 -14.62 2.17
C ASN A 138 15.16 -13.92 3.25
N ARG A 139 13.83 -13.88 3.08
CA ARG A 139 12.95 -13.12 3.97
C ARG A 139 11.46 -13.40 3.76
N SER A 140 10.71 -13.49 4.88
CA SER A 140 9.25 -13.55 4.90
C SER A 140 8.67 -12.56 5.93
N SER A 141 7.38 -12.20 5.79
CA SER A 141 6.64 -11.42 6.80
C SER A 141 6.23 -12.28 7.99
N PHE A 142 6.02 -13.56 7.78
CA PHE A 142 5.49 -14.48 8.80
C PHE A 142 6.46 -15.66 9.01
N PRO A 143 7.60 -15.43 9.71
CA PRO A 143 8.64 -16.45 9.90
C PRO A 143 8.17 -17.64 10.74
N GLN A 144 7.05 -17.54 11.44
CA GLN A 144 6.43 -18.63 12.21
C GLN A 144 5.69 -19.66 11.32
N ILE A 145 5.43 -19.35 10.05
CA ILE A 145 4.79 -20.28 9.11
C ILE A 145 5.87 -21.15 8.45
N PRO A 146 5.72 -22.49 8.43
CA PRO A 146 6.64 -23.38 7.73
C PRO A 146 6.83 -23.03 6.26
N ASP A 147 7.97 -23.40 5.68
CA ASP A 147 8.39 -23.13 4.31
C ASP A 147 8.65 -21.63 4.00
N ASN A 148 8.64 -20.75 5.03
CA ASN A 148 8.94 -19.31 4.86
C ASN A 148 10.35 -19.06 4.31
N GLU A 149 11.29 -19.97 4.53
CA GLU A 149 12.68 -19.90 4.05
C GLU A 149 12.81 -20.07 2.53
N ALA A 150 11.76 -20.55 1.85
CA ALA A 150 11.75 -20.68 0.40
C ALA A 150 11.57 -19.36 -0.35
N MET A 151 11.16 -18.28 0.36
CA MET A 151 10.95 -16.97 -0.22
C MET A 151 12.17 -16.08 -0.14
N TYR A 152 12.34 -15.27 -1.18
CA TYR A 152 13.36 -14.24 -1.27
C TYR A 152 12.74 -12.90 -1.62
N CYS A 153 13.20 -11.87 -0.95
CA CYS A 153 12.88 -10.48 -1.25
C CYS A 153 14.00 -9.91 -2.12
N CYS A 154 13.64 -9.41 -3.28
CA CYS A 154 14.55 -8.84 -4.27
C CYS A 154 14.40 -7.32 -4.34
N THR A 155 15.50 -6.61 -4.61
CA THR A 155 15.52 -5.15 -4.72
C THR A 155 16.41 -4.72 -5.87
N VAL A 156 15.92 -3.86 -6.76
CA VAL A 156 16.76 -3.19 -7.77
C VAL A 156 17.59 -2.12 -7.08
N MET A 157 18.91 -2.25 -7.19
CA MET A 157 19.90 -1.36 -6.56
C MET A 157 20.30 -0.26 -7.53
N GLY A 158 20.36 0.97 -7.04
CA GLY A 158 20.89 2.10 -7.78
C GLY A 158 22.41 2.22 -7.66
N GLU A 159 23.00 3.17 -8.40
CA GLU A 159 24.46 3.39 -8.49
C GLU A 159 25.16 3.59 -7.14
N LYS A 160 24.47 4.18 -6.15
CA LYS A 160 25.02 4.42 -4.80
C LYS A 160 24.67 3.31 -3.80
N GLY A 161 24.30 2.12 -4.28
CA GLY A 161 23.91 1.01 -3.43
C GLY A 161 22.58 1.21 -2.69
N SER A 162 21.80 2.24 -3.03
CA SER A 162 20.46 2.48 -2.51
C SER A 162 19.43 1.63 -3.25
N GLY A 163 18.53 0.95 -2.53
CA GLY A 163 17.35 0.30 -3.11
C GLY A 163 16.12 1.20 -3.02
N GLY A 164 15.02 0.80 -3.63
CA GLY A 164 13.73 1.46 -3.47
C GLY A 164 12.87 1.50 -4.72
N GLY A 165 11.62 1.91 -4.54
CA GLY A 165 10.64 2.08 -5.61
C GLY A 165 11.09 2.96 -6.77
N PRO A 166 11.81 4.08 -6.53
CA PRO A 166 12.35 4.88 -7.62
C PRO A 166 13.27 4.11 -8.57
N ASN A 167 14.08 3.18 -8.05
CA ASN A 167 14.97 2.36 -8.90
C ASN A 167 14.17 1.31 -9.68
N LEU A 168 13.25 0.62 -9.02
CA LEU A 168 12.39 -0.38 -9.67
C LEU A 168 11.54 0.27 -10.77
N PHE A 169 10.85 1.36 -10.46
CA PHE A 169 10.05 2.06 -11.47
C PHE A 169 10.91 2.72 -12.55
N GLY A 170 12.09 3.22 -12.21
CA GLY A 170 13.05 3.76 -13.17
C GLY A 170 13.44 2.74 -14.23
N LEU A 171 13.66 1.47 -13.85
CA LEU A 171 13.89 0.37 -14.77
C LEU A 171 12.69 0.15 -15.71
N TYR A 172 11.48 0.10 -15.17
CA TYR A 172 10.26 -0.04 -15.98
C TYR A 172 10.06 1.12 -16.95
N ARG A 173 10.27 2.35 -16.49
CA ARG A 173 10.16 3.55 -17.33
C ARG A 173 11.13 3.49 -18.51
N ARG A 174 12.40 3.19 -18.26
CA ARG A 174 13.40 3.01 -19.34
C ARG A 174 13.02 1.91 -20.32
N ALA A 175 12.43 0.82 -19.83
CA ALA A 175 11.98 -0.27 -20.70
C ALA A 175 10.84 0.17 -21.64
N VAL A 176 9.91 1.01 -21.17
CA VAL A 176 8.83 1.62 -21.97
C VAL A 176 9.42 2.64 -22.97
N GLU A 177 10.29 3.55 -22.50
CA GLU A 177 10.95 4.57 -23.33
C GLU A 177 11.79 3.94 -24.46
N LYS A 178 12.56 2.89 -24.17
CA LYS A 178 13.39 2.17 -25.16
C LYS A 178 12.56 1.55 -26.30
N ARG A 179 11.29 1.26 -26.05
CA ARG A 179 10.34 0.70 -27.04
C ARG A 179 9.52 1.78 -27.74
N ASN A 180 9.73 3.05 -27.42
CA ASN A 180 8.95 4.16 -27.94
C ASN A 180 7.43 3.98 -27.75
N ILE A 181 7.00 3.34 -26.66
CA ILE A 181 5.58 3.17 -26.35
C ILE A 181 4.98 4.54 -25.98
N PRO A 182 3.94 5.02 -26.69
CA PRO A 182 3.31 6.29 -26.38
C PRO A 182 2.72 6.30 -24.95
N VAL A 183 2.97 7.39 -24.23
CA VAL A 183 2.42 7.65 -22.89
C VAL A 183 1.70 9.00 -22.91
N TRP A 184 0.44 9.00 -22.53
CA TRP A 184 -0.32 10.24 -22.32
C TRP A 184 -0.38 10.52 -20.82
N LEU A 185 0.41 11.49 -20.36
CA LEU A 185 0.38 12.01 -19.00
C LEU A 185 -0.72 13.06 -18.82
N GLY A 186 -1.18 13.30 -17.60
CA GLY A 186 -2.28 14.21 -17.31
C GLY A 186 -3.58 13.83 -18.04
N SER A 187 -3.75 12.53 -18.35
CA SER A 187 -4.79 12.03 -19.22
C SER A 187 -5.61 10.94 -18.52
N PRO A 188 -6.52 11.31 -17.58
CA PRO A 188 -7.36 10.35 -16.89
C PRO A 188 -8.30 9.63 -17.84
N ALA A 189 -8.35 8.30 -17.72
CA ALA A 189 -9.41 7.48 -18.30
C ALA A 189 -10.70 7.73 -17.50
N LEU A 190 -11.79 8.01 -18.19
CA LEU A 190 -13.06 8.40 -17.57
C LEU A 190 -14.07 7.24 -17.55
N GLN A 191 -14.15 6.48 -18.64
CA GLN A 191 -15.15 5.43 -18.84
C GLN A 191 -14.63 4.39 -19.82
N LEU A 192 -15.05 3.14 -19.65
CA LEU A 192 -14.92 2.13 -20.69
C LEU A 192 -16.00 2.35 -21.77
N ILE A 193 -15.65 2.07 -23.02
CA ILE A 193 -16.59 1.99 -24.13
C ILE A 193 -16.91 0.53 -24.35
N ILE A 194 -18.16 0.14 -24.11
CA ILE A 194 -18.62 -1.25 -24.14
C ILE A 194 -19.77 -1.38 -25.12
N ASP A 195 -19.72 -2.42 -25.94
CA ASP A 195 -20.74 -2.75 -26.92
C ASP A 195 -21.04 -4.25 -26.81
N ASP A 196 -22.31 -4.58 -26.61
CA ASP A 196 -22.78 -5.96 -26.41
C ASP A 196 -21.91 -6.77 -25.41
N GLY A 197 -21.58 -6.14 -24.27
CA GLY A 197 -20.76 -6.75 -23.23
C GLY A 197 -19.25 -6.85 -23.54
N VAL A 198 -18.80 -6.38 -24.70
CA VAL A 198 -17.40 -6.42 -25.15
C VAL A 198 -16.75 -5.05 -25.02
N VAL A 199 -15.60 -4.96 -24.35
CA VAL A 199 -14.85 -3.71 -24.25
C VAL A 199 -14.22 -3.37 -25.59
N LYS A 200 -14.51 -2.16 -26.09
CA LYS A 200 -14.08 -1.65 -27.40
C LYS A 200 -13.05 -0.52 -27.29
N GLY A 201 -13.00 0.16 -26.15
CA GLY A 201 -12.11 1.30 -25.97
C GLY A 201 -12.34 2.05 -24.68
N VAL A 202 -11.84 3.27 -24.64
CA VAL A 202 -11.82 4.12 -23.44
C VAL A 202 -12.13 5.57 -23.79
N VAL A 203 -12.95 6.23 -22.99
CA VAL A 203 -13.08 7.68 -23.01
C VAL A 203 -11.99 8.28 -22.12
N VAL A 204 -11.18 9.15 -22.69
CA VAL A 204 -10.03 9.78 -22.02
C VAL A 204 -10.22 11.30 -22.02
N GLN A 205 -9.86 11.96 -20.94
CA GLN A 205 -9.72 13.41 -20.94
C GLN A 205 -8.25 13.76 -21.23
N LYS A 206 -8.02 14.53 -22.29
CA LYS A 206 -6.68 15.01 -22.66
C LYS A 206 -6.77 16.47 -23.13
N ASP A 207 -5.89 17.32 -22.58
CA ASP A 207 -5.82 18.75 -22.91
C ASP A 207 -7.21 19.45 -22.86
N GLY A 208 -8.01 19.12 -21.83
CA GLY A 208 -9.35 19.67 -21.61
C GLY A 208 -10.46 19.07 -22.51
N LYS A 209 -10.13 18.14 -23.42
CA LYS A 209 -11.08 17.51 -24.35
C LYS A 209 -11.31 16.05 -23.99
N LYS A 210 -12.53 15.55 -24.22
CA LYS A 210 -12.83 14.11 -24.18
C LYS A 210 -12.50 13.50 -25.54
N LEU A 211 -11.71 12.44 -25.51
CA LEU A 211 -11.30 11.67 -26.69
C LEU A 211 -11.77 10.23 -26.55
N ASN A 212 -12.22 9.64 -27.64
CA ASN A 212 -12.57 8.23 -27.74
C ASN A 212 -11.37 7.46 -28.30
N VAL A 213 -10.73 6.63 -27.47
CA VAL A 213 -9.58 5.82 -27.86
C VAL A 213 -10.04 4.38 -28.10
N ARG A 214 -9.87 3.90 -29.33
CA ARG A 214 -10.15 2.51 -29.70
C ARG A 214 -9.07 1.59 -29.14
N ALA A 215 -9.51 0.42 -28.60
CA ALA A 215 -8.66 -0.69 -28.19
C ALA A 215 -9.03 -1.92 -29.03
N ALA A 216 -8.29 -2.15 -30.11
CA ALA A 216 -8.66 -3.18 -31.09
C ALA A 216 -8.49 -4.61 -30.54
N GLN A 217 -7.62 -4.82 -29.56
CA GLN A 217 -7.39 -6.11 -28.89
C GLN A 217 -7.90 -6.09 -27.44
N GLY A 218 -7.64 -5.05 -26.65
CA GLY A 218 -8.14 -5.02 -25.29
C GLY A 218 -7.70 -3.82 -24.46
N VAL A 219 -8.29 -3.72 -23.26
CA VAL A 219 -7.99 -2.70 -22.25
C VAL A 219 -7.43 -3.40 -21.01
N VAL A 220 -6.31 -2.90 -20.49
CA VAL A 220 -5.71 -3.35 -19.22
C VAL A 220 -5.91 -2.29 -18.16
N LEU A 221 -6.64 -2.62 -17.10
CA LEU A 221 -6.79 -1.77 -15.91
C LEU A 221 -5.61 -2.02 -14.97
N SER A 222 -4.80 -1.00 -14.74
CA SER A 222 -3.64 -1.03 -13.83
C SER A 222 -3.54 0.26 -13.01
N CYS A 223 -4.71 0.74 -12.57
CA CYS A 223 -4.93 2.09 -12.04
C CYS A 223 -4.57 2.25 -10.55
N GLY A 224 -4.05 1.22 -9.88
CA GLY A 224 -3.84 1.22 -8.43
C GLY A 224 -5.16 1.09 -7.65
N GLY A 225 -5.11 1.39 -6.38
CA GLY A 225 -6.20 1.18 -5.44
C GLY A 225 -7.15 2.37 -5.25
N TYR A 226 -7.73 2.43 -4.02
CA TYR A 226 -8.71 3.44 -3.65
C TYR A 226 -8.35 4.18 -2.33
N GLU A 227 -7.07 4.25 -1.95
CA GLU A 227 -6.62 4.79 -0.66
C GLU A 227 -7.06 6.24 -0.43
N TYR A 228 -7.22 7.01 -1.52
CA TYR A 228 -7.67 8.41 -1.48
C TYR A 228 -9.15 8.59 -1.86
N ASP A 229 -9.91 7.50 -1.95
CA ASP A 229 -11.36 7.54 -2.12
C ASP A 229 -12.06 7.32 -0.77
N GLU A 230 -12.52 8.41 -0.16
CA GLU A 230 -13.16 8.38 1.16
C GLU A 230 -14.46 7.56 1.16
N GLU A 231 -15.18 7.51 0.05
CA GLU A 231 -16.39 6.71 -0.09
C GLU A 231 -16.06 5.21 -0.05
N SER A 232 -15.10 4.77 -0.86
CA SER A 232 -14.66 3.37 -0.87
C SER A 232 -14.07 2.95 0.49
N LYS A 233 -13.25 3.80 1.11
CA LYS A 233 -12.70 3.50 2.46
C LYS A 233 -13.82 3.25 3.48
N ARG A 234 -14.86 4.08 3.51
CA ARG A 234 -15.99 3.91 4.45
C ARG A 234 -16.85 2.70 4.14
N ASN A 235 -16.97 2.33 2.87
CA ASN A 235 -17.79 1.19 2.47
C ASN A 235 -17.09 -0.16 2.67
N PHE A 236 -15.78 -0.20 2.49
CA PHE A 236 -15.02 -1.47 2.49
C PHE A 236 -14.22 -1.70 3.77
N ASN A 237 -13.90 -0.65 4.52
CA ASN A 237 -12.99 -0.77 5.66
C ASN A 237 -13.61 -0.27 6.95
N LEU A 238 -13.29 -0.96 8.04
CA LEU A 238 -13.62 -0.53 9.40
C LEU A 238 -12.51 0.35 9.96
N GLY A 239 -12.87 1.29 10.84
CA GLY A 239 -11.97 2.26 11.44
C GLY A 239 -12.08 3.64 10.79
N ASP A 240 -12.10 4.69 11.60
CA ASP A 240 -12.17 6.10 11.14
C ASP A 240 -11.49 7.00 12.17
N PRO A 241 -10.56 7.86 11.78
CA PRO A 241 -10.03 8.04 10.43
C PRO A 241 -8.95 7.02 10.05
N ILE A 242 -8.88 6.69 8.77
CA ILE A 242 -7.79 5.93 8.16
C ILE A 242 -6.97 6.88 7.28
N LEU A 243 -5.69 7.04 7.62
CA LEU A 243 -4.75 7.90 6.90
C LEU A 243 -4.23 7.23 5.62
N THR A 244 -3.47 7.97 4.82
CA THR A 244 -2.90 7.50 3.55
C THR A 244 -1.39 7.76 3.50
N LEU A 245 -0.66 6.81 2.97
CA LEU A 245 0.80 6.85 2.77
C LEU A 245 1.15 6.75 1.29
N GLY A 246 0.25 6.19 0.49
CA GLY A 246 0.43 5.86 -0.91
C GLY A 246 0.28 7.05 -1.87
N CYS A 247 0.08 6.73 -3.14
CA CYS A 247 -0.05 7.68 -4.24
C CYS A 247 -1.42 8.38 -4.22
N PRO A 248 -1.49 9.74 -4.19
CA PRO A 248 -2.77 10.47 -4.25
C PRO A 248 -3.59 10.23 -5.52
N GLY A 249 -2.96 9.64 -6.53
CA GLY A 249 -3.63 9.19 -7.75
C GLY A 249 -4.56 7.99 -7.56
N ASN A 250 -4.47 7.26 -6.45
CA ASN A 250 -5.28 6.06 -6.21
C ASN A 250 -6.65 6.45 -5.62
N THR A 251 -7.57 6.83 -6.49
CA THR A 251 -8.92 7.34 -6.16
C THR A 251 -10.03 6.39 -6.60
N GLY A 252 -9.73 5.09 -6.77
CA GLY A 252 -10.74 4.08 -7.08
C GLY A 252 -11.30 4.11 -8.52
N ASP A 253 -10.67 4.82 -9.45
CA ASP A 253 -11.22 4.99 -10.82
C ASP A 253 -11.32 3.65 -11.55
N GLY A 254 -10.28 2.81 -11.45
CA GLY A 254 -10.26 1.49 -12.07
C GLY A 254 -11.30 0.55 -11.48
N LEU A 255 -11.51 0.61 -10.16
CA LEU A 255 -12.54 -0.17 -9.47
C LEU A 255 -13.93 0.20 -10.01
N ARG A 256 -14.27 1.49 -10.05
CA ARG A 256 -15.55 1.97 -10.59
C ARG A 256 -15.76 1.61 -12.07
N MET A 257 -14.70 1.69 -12.89
CA MET A 257 -14.79 1.28 -14.30
C MET A 257 -15.07 -0.21 -14.44
N ALA A 258 -14.44 -1.05 -13.60
CA ALA A 258 -14.66 -2.49 -13.60
C ALA A 258 -16.07 -2.86 -13.10
N GLU A 259 -16.55 -2.22 -12.03
CA GLU A 259 -17.92 -2.38 -11.51
C GLU A 259 -18.95 -2.00 -12.58
N ALA A 260 -18.75 -0.87 -13.26
CA ALA A 260 -19.62 -0.45 -14.36
C ALA A 260 -19.60 -1.43 -15.54
N ALA A 261 -18.51 -2.17 -15.75
CA ALA A 261 -18.42 -3.23 -16.75
C ALA A 261 -19.05 -4.56 -16.28
N GLY A 262 -19.52 -4.65 -15.03
CA GLY A 262 -20.12 -5.85 -14.45
C GLY A 262 -19.11 -6.82 -13.84
N ALA A 263 -17.96 -6.35 -13.39
CA ALA A 263 -16.97 -7.18 -12.72
C ALA A 263 -17.46 -7.72 -11.38
N GLY A 264 -17.12 -8.97 -11.08
CA GLY A 264 -17.15 -9.50 -9.72
C GLY A 264 -16.05 -8.86 -8.88
N ILE A 265 -16.40 -8.42 -7.67
CA ILE A 265 -15.47 -7.72 -6.77
C ILE A 265 -15.16 -8.62 -5.57
N TRP A 266 -13.91 -8.63 -5.14
CA TRP A 266 -13.44 -9.40 -4.00
C TRP A 266 -12.34 -8.69 -3.20
N HIS A 267 -12.05 -9.17 -1.99
CA HIS A 267 -10.95 -8.78 -1.11
C HIS A 267 -10.81 -7.26 -0.83
N THR A 268 -11.83 -6.46 -1.12
CA THR A 268 -11.78 -4.99 -0.95
C THR A 268 -11.56 -4.53 0.49
N SER A 269 -11.82 -5.39 1.49
CA SER A 269 -11.49 -5.11 2.89
C SER A 269 -9.99 -5.29 3.21
N GLY A 270 -9.22 -5.86 2.28
CA GLY A 270 -7.79 -6.10 2.45
C GLY A 270 -6.97 -4.81 2.30
N LEU A 271 -6.05 -4.61 3.23
CA LEU A 271 -5.18 -3.43 3.25
C LEU A 271 -3.75 -3.81 3.63
N SER A 272 -2.78 -3.20 2.99
CA SER A 272 -1.44 -3.02 3.54
C SER A 272 -1.46 -1.72 4.33
N CYS A 273 -1.64 -1.81 5.65
CA CYS A 273 -1.99 -0.66 6.47
C CYS A 273 -1.22 -0.65 7.81
N PRO A 274 0.00 -0.12 7.84
CA PRO A 274 0.73 0.15 9.08
C PRO A 274 0.02 1.20 9.94
N LEU A 275 0.60 1.50 11.09
CA LEU A 275 0.28 2.71 11.84
C LEU A 275 1.07 3.88 11.28
N GLY A 276 0.49 5.08 11.37
CA GLY A 276 1.10 6.31 10.91
C GLY A 276 0.59 7.55 11.63
N THR A 277 1.23 8.68 11.40
CA THR A 277 0.85 9.97 11.97
C THR A 277 0.67 11.04 10.91
N LYS A 278 -0.21 11.99 11.16
CA LYS A 278 -0.44 13.14 10.28
C LYS A 278 0.79 14.06 10.29
N VAL A 279 1.11 14.62 9.14
CA VAL A 279 2.14 15.65 8.99
C VAL A 279 1.47 16.92 8.50
N PRO A 280 1.47 18.00 9.30
CA PRO A 280 0.81 19.25 8.92
C PRO A 280 1.31 19.80 7.60
N GLY A 281 0.39 20.25 6.73
CA GLY A 281 0.71 20.85 5.45
C GLY A 281 1.08 19.86 4.34
N HIS A 282 0.99 18.54 4.58
CA HIS A 282 1.28 17.50 3.60
C HIS A 282 0.05 16.66 3.28
N THR A 283 0.01 16.10 2.07
CA THR A 283 -1.10 15.27 1.59
C THR A 283 -1.01 13.86 2.17
N ALA A 284 0.19 13.29 2.16
CA ALA A 284 0.43 11.96 2.71
C ALA A 284 0.94 12.02 4.16
N SER A 285 0.71 10.95 4.88
CA SER A 285 1.10 10.77 6.27
C SER A 285 2.48 10.12 6.40
N GLN A 286 3.08 10.18 7.61
CA GLN A 286 4.31 9.50 7.97
C GLN A 286 4.00 8.13 8.56
N ALA A 287 4.56 7.08 8.01
CA ALA A 287 4.49 5.74 8.61
C ALA A 287 5.25 5.68 9.93
N PHE A 288 4.68 5.04 10.91
CA PHE A 288 5.33 4.80 12.19
C PHE A 288 6.25 3.58 12.12
N ASN A 289 7.52 3.84 11.85
CA ASN A 289 8.59 2.84 11.82
C ASN A 289 9.62 3.19 12.88
N THR A 290 9.49 2.62 14.08
CA THR A 290 10.44 2.91 15.15
C THR A 290 11.54 1.85 15.27
N LYS A 291 12.74 2.30 15.62
CA LYS A 291 13.85 1.45 16.11
C LYS A 291 14.05 1.61 17.60
N GLN A 292 13.22 2.40 18.24
CA GLN A 292 13.28 2.62 19.67
C GLN A 292 12.90 1.37 20.43
N THR A 293 13.55 1.17 21.56
CA THR A 293 13.31 0.04 22.46
C THR A 293 12.49 0.44 23.68
N GLY A 294 12.58 1.72 24.06
CA GLY A 294 11.84 2.33 25.15
C GLY A 294 10.57 3.02 24.64
N TYR A 295 9.56 2.25 24.23
CA TYR A 295 8.24 2.78 23.94
C TYR A 295 7.15 1.76 24.23
N ILE A 296 5.94 2.25 24.46
CA ILE A 296 4.71 1.46 24.56
C ILE A 296 3.62 2.10 23.71
N LEU A 297 2.64 1.31 23.29
CA LEU A 297 1.40 1.81 22.68
C LEU A 297 0.27 1.81 23.70
N VAL A 298 -0.42 2.93 23.82
CA VAL A 298 -1.61 3.06 24.66
C VAL A 298 -2.82 3.51 23.86
N ASP A 299 -4.00 3.06 24.30
CA ASP A 299 -5.29 3.48 23.76
C ASP A 299 -5.73 4.86 24.31
N GLN A 300 -6.91 5.32 23.93
CA GLN A 300 -7.48 6.59 24.40
C GLN A 300 -7.78 6.60 25.91
N ASN A 301 -7.74 5.45 26.58
CA ASN A 301 -7.88 5.34 28.03
C ASN A 301 -6.53 5.30 28.76
N GLY A 302 -5.41 5.45 28.05
CA GLY A 302 -4.06 5.39 28.61
C GLY A 302 -3.60 3.97 28.96
N LYS A 303 -4.22 2.93 28.40
CA LYS A 303 -3.90 1.52 28.67
C LYS A 303 -3.23 0.86 27.47
N ARG A 304 -2.21 0.03 27.72
CA ARG A 304 -1.64 -0.84 26.69
C ARG A 304 -2.66 -1.88 26.24
N PHE A 305 -2.59 -2.27 24.99
CA PHE A 305 -3.58 -3.19 24.37
C PHE A 305 -2.93 -4.30 23.52
N ILE A 306 -1.60 -4.32 23.37
CA ILE A 306 -0.90 -5.30 22.55
C ILE A 306 0.57 -5.43 22.94
N ASN A 307 1.21 -6.52 22.51
CA ASN A 307 2.64 -6.64 22.43
C ASN A 307 3.15 -5.92 21.18
N GLU A 308 3.80 -4.80 21.34
CA GLU A 308 4.25 -3.92 20.23
C GLU A 308 5.25 -4.59 19.28
N LYS A 309 5.94 -5.65 19.75
CA LYS A 309 6.83 -6.45 18.91
C LYS A 309 6.12 -7.38 17.92
N GLN A 310 4.86 -7.67 18.16
CA GLN A 310 4.08 -8.65 17.37
C GLN A 310 3.24 -8.01 16.26
N ILE A 311 3.29 -6.68 16.13
CA ILE A 311 2.58 -6.00 15.04
C ILE A 311 3.38 -6.17 13.75
N GLU A 312 2.86 -6.95 12.79
CA GLU A 312 3.44 -7.00 11.44
C GLU A 312 3.24 -5.65 10.74
N HIS A 313 4.26 -5.19 10.02
CA HIS A 313 4.30 -3.82 9.45
C HIS A 313 3.10 -3.46 8.60
N HIS A 314 2.61 -4.39 7.78
CA HIS A 314 1.48 -4.15 6.88
C HIS A 314 0.11 -4.39 7.54
N ALA A 315 0.11 -4.92 8.78
CA ALA A 315 -1.08 -5.32 9.51
C ALA A 315 -1.37 -4.44 10.74
N GLY A 316 -0.84 -3.22 10.79
CA GLY A 316 -1.05 -2.29 11.92
C GLY A 316 -2.52 -2.01 12.20
N ILE A 317 -3.35 -1.91 11.17
CA ILE A 317 -4.80 -1.72 11.32
C ILE A 317 -5.45 -2.84 12.15
N LEU A 318 -4.99 -4.08 12.02
CA LEU A 318 -5.56 -5.22 12.75
C LEU A 318 -5.31 -5.13 14.25
N ALA A 319 -4.29 -4.38 14.68
CA ALA A 319 -4.01 -4.15 16.10
C ALA A 319 -4.95 -3.11 16.73
N VAL A 320 -5.47 -2.18 15.94
CA VAL A 320 -6.25 -1.02 16.42
C VAL A 320 -7.72 -1.04 15.99
N ASN A 321 -8.09 -1.87 15.03
CA ASN A 321 -9.43 -1.95 14.48
C ASN A 321 -10.37 -2.75 15.42
N TYR A 322 -10.67 -2.16 16.56
CA TYR A 322 -11.62 -2.65 17.53
C TYR A 322 -12.69 -1.58 17.78
N PHE A 323 -13.94 -1.90 17.50
CA PHE A 323 -15.06 -1.02 17.75
C PHE A 323 -15.76 -1.42 19.06
N ASP A 324 -15.79 -0.50 19.99
CA ASP A 324 -16.57 -0.64 21.22
C ASP A 324 -18.03 -0.25 20.95
N SER A 325 -18.90 -1.26 20.88
CA SER A 325 -20.32 -1.05 20.55
C SER A 325 -21.12 -0.40 21.68
N TYR A 326 -20.62 -0.41 22.91
CA TYR A 326 -21.25 0.27 24.04
C TYR A 326 -20.88 1.75 24.07
N GLU A 327 -19.57 2.04 23.93
CA GLU A 327 -19.05 3.41 23.87
C GLU A 327 -19.22 4.06 22.48
N MET A 328 -19.65 3.28 21.48
CA MET A 328 -19.85 3.70 20.09
C MET A 328 -18.62 4.41 19.50
N LYS A 329 -17.42 3.85 19.76
CA LYS A 329 -16.13 4.43 19.31
C LYS A 329 -15.07 3.36 19.01
N TYR A 330 -14.02 3.79 18.32
CA TYR A 330 -12.77 3.03 18.19
C TYR A 330 -11.79 3.50 19.27
N PRO A 331 -11.66 2.82 20.42
CA PRO A 331 -10.83 3.31 21.54
C PRO A 331 -9.33 3.29 21.24
N ARG A 332 -8.90 2.64 20.16
CA ARG A 332 -7.51 2.53 19.70
C ARG A 332 -7.21 3.37 18.44
N ILE A 333 -8.17 4.20 17.99
CA ILE A 333 -8.03 5.09 16.84
C ILE A 333 -8.44 6.51 17.25
N PRO A 334 -7.46 7.42 17.52
CA PRO A 334 -6.03 7.17 17.57
C PRO A 334 -5.58 6.35 18.76
N CYS A 335 -4.38 5.73 18.65
CA CYS A 335 -3.59 5.29 19.78
C CYS A 335 -2.33 6.18 19.90
N TYR A 336 -1.59 6.02 20.99
CA TYR A 336 -0.43 6.87 21.26
C TYR A 336 0.82 6.03 21.50
N ALA A 337 1.90 6.35 20.79
CA ALA A 337 3.23 5.82 21.10
C ALA A 337 3.87 6.73 22.15
N ILE A 338 4.17 6.18 23.32
CA ILE A 338 4.74 6.90 24.46
C ILE A 338 6.23 6.62 24.56
N PHE A 339 7.04 7.66 24.73
CA PHE A 339 8.49 7.64 24.85
C PHE A 339 8.95 8.46 26.06
N ASP A 340 10.22 8.35 26.41
CA ASP A 340 10.87 9.18 27.40
C ASP A 340 12.15 9.88 26.87
N ALA A 341 12.88 10.59 27.73
CA ALA A 341 14.09 11.29 27.35
C ALA A 341 15.20 10.34 26.86
N ASN A 342 15.31 9.12 27.41
CA ASN A 342 16.29 8.13 26.94
C ASN A 342 16.04 7.76 25.48
N SER A 343 14.77 7.58 25.11
CA SER A 343 14.38 7.31 23.72
C SER A 343 14.69 8.48 22.78
N LYS A 344 14.56 9.73 23.25
CA LYS A 344 14.94 10.91 22.47
C LYS A 344 16.47 10.97 22.24
N GLU A 345 17.27 10.65 23.24
CA GLU A 345 18.73 10.57 23.13
C GLU A 345 19.18 9.48 22.15
N ASP A 346 18.44 8.37 22.08
CA ASP A 346 18.70 7.27 21.14
C ASP A 346 18.45 7.65 19.67
N GLY A 347 17.65 8.69 19.40
CA GLY A 347 17.43 9.26 18.07
C GLY A 347 15.97 9.37 17.65
N ALA A 348 15.72 9.35 16.35
CA ALA A 348 14.39 9.55 15.77
C ALA A 348 13.36 8.55 16.29
N PHE A 349 12.18 9.05 16.72
CA PHE A 349 11.07 8.21 17.19
C PHE A 349 10.41 7.43 16.04
N ALA A 350 10.24 8.06 14.88
CA ALA A 350 9.61 7.46 13.71
C ALA A 350 10.37 7.79 12.42
N PRO A 351 11.64 7.32 12.28
CA PRO A 351 12.45 7.67 11.12
C PRO A 351 11.78 7.25 9.81
N SER A 352 11.90 8.11 8.79
CA SER A 352 11.36 7.84 7.47
C SER A 352 12.16 6.74 6.78
N TYR A 353 11.51 5.62 6.48
CA TYR A 353 12.11 4.51 5.75
C TYR A 353 11.39 4.23 4.44
N GLY A 354 12.16 3.75 3.48
CA GLY A 354 11.81 2.97 2.31
C GLY A 354 10.63 3.46 1.47
N SER A 355 9.44 3.49 2.01
CA SER A 355 8.19 3.72 1.26
C SER A 355 7.45 4.98 1.72
N GLY A 356 6.52 5.45 0.86
CA GLY A 356 5.58 6.52 1.13
C GLY A 356 5.73 7.74 0.21
N TRP A 357 4.60 8.30 -0.16
CA TRP A 357 4.52 9.50 -1.00
C TRP A 357 5.22 10.70 -0.36
N LEU A 358 4.98 10.89 0.93
CA LEU A 358 5.54 11.99 1.73
C LEU A 358 7.07 12.10 1.55
N ARG A 359 7.78 10.98 1.67
CA ARG A 359 9.24 10.95 1.52
C ARG A 359 9.69 11.17 0.10
N HIS A 360 9.09 10.46 -0.86
CA HIS A 360 9.61 10.40 -2.24
C HIS A 360 9.19 11.58 -3.10
N ARG A 361 8.00 12.14 -2.87
CA ARG A 361 7.42 13.22 -3.67
C ARG A 361 7.35 14.55 -2.93
N GLU A 362 6.90 14.55 -1.68
CA GLU A 362 6.82 15.78 -0.88
C GLU A 362 8.13 16.13 -0.16
N LYS A 363 9.15 15.23 -0.25
CA LYS A 363 10.52 15.43 0.26
C LYS A 363 10.60 15.69 1.77
N TRP A 364 9.60 15.27 2.52
CA TRP A 364 9.61 15.38 3.96
C TRP A 364 10.30 14.17 4.60
N ASN A 365 11.12 14.40 5.60
CA ASN A 365 11.79 13.36 6.36
C ASN A 365 11.77 13.69 7.85
N TRP A 366 11.63 12.67 8.68
CA TRP A 366 11.71 12.78 10.13
C TRP A 366 13.12 13.17 10.57
N SER A 367 13.23 14.14 11.51
CA SER A 367 14.51 14.60 12.03
C SER A 367 15.12 13.58 13.02
N ARG A 368 16.45 13.57 13.16
CA ARG A 368 17.11 12.66 14.10
C ARG A 368 16.85 13.04 15.56
N SER A 369 16.79 14.33 15.85
CA SER A 369 16.59 14.87 17.20
C SER A 369 15.12 14.94 17.61
N ASN A 370 14.17 14.75 16.70
CA ASN A 370 12.74 14.96 16.87
C ASN A 370 12.30 16.41 17.13
N ASP A 371 13.22 17.38 17.10
CA ASP A 371 12.90 18.78 17.45
C ASP A 371 11.96 19.41 16.42
N LYS A 372 12.20 19.17 15.13
CA LYS A 372 11.32 19.61 14.05
C LYS A 372 9.88 19.08 14.22
N GLU A 373 9.73 17.85 14.66
CA GLU A 373 8.44 17.19 14.87
C GLU A 373 7.75 17.68 16.15
N ILE A 374 8.54 18.07 17.16
CA ILE A 374 8.05 18.74 18.38
C ILE A 374 7.53 20.14 18.03
N GLU A 375 8.32 20.94 17.32
CA GLU A 375 7.93 22.28 16.87
C GLU A 375 6.68 22.25 15.97
N ALA A 376 6.57 21.26 15.08
CA ALA A 376 5.40 21.05 14.23
C ALA A 376 4.17 20.50 15.00
N GLY A 377 4.30 20.19 16.29
CA GLY A 377 3.23 19.64 17.12
C GLY A 377 2.85 18.19 16.80
N ILE A 378 3.66 17.48 16.01
CA ILE A 378 3.49 16.04 15.74
C ILE A 378 3.83 15.23 16.99
N VAL A 379 4.94 15.59 17.65
CA VAL A 379 5.35 15.01 18.92
C VAL A 379 4.91 15.91 20.06
N LYS A 380 4.06 15.38 20.94
CA LYS A 380 3.64 16.06 22.16
C LYS A 380 4.67 15.85 23.25
N VAL A 381 4.92 16.88 24.09
CA VAL A 381 5.91 16.84 25.16
C VAL A 381 5.25 17.19 26.49
N GLY A 382 5.45 16.36 27.51
CA GLY A 382 5.06 16.61 28.88
C GLY A 382 6.26 16.53 29.83
N GLN A 383 6.42 17.51 30.74
CA GLN A 383 7.50 17.50 31.72
C GLN A 383 7.34 16.37 32.74
N ASN A 384 6.13 15.86 32.85
CA ASN A 384 5.75 14.68 33.64
C ASN A 384 4.60 13.94 32.95
N ILE A 385 4.23 12.76 33.47
CA ILE A 385 3.18 11.92 32.89
C ILE A 385 1.80 12.61 32.93
N GLN A 386 1.50 13.37 33.99
CA GLN A 386 0.26 14.12 34.13
C GLN A 386 0.09 15.13 32.98
N GLU A 387 1.12 15.97 32.77
CA GLU A 387 1.12 16.96 31.71
C GLU A 387 1.02 16.33 30.30
N LEU A 388 1.72 15.21 30.07
CA LEU A 388 1.61 14.50 28.81
C LEU A 388 0.20 13.96 28.58
N ALA A 389 -0.40 13.34 29.60
CA ALA A 389 -1.75 12.79 29.53
C ALA A 389 -2.79 13.88 29.20
N GLU A 390 -2.67 15.06 29.82
CA GLU A 390 -3.53 16.21 29.50
C GLU A 390 -3.39 16.66 28.05
N LYS A 391 -2.16 16.72 27.53
CA LYS A 391 -1.87 17.14 26.14
C LYS A 391 -2.40 16.19 25.09
N ILE A 392 -2.47 14.88 25.39
CA ILE A 392 -2.98 13.86 24.47
C ILE A 392 -4.44 13.45 24.78
N GLY A 393 -5.04 13.99 25.83
CA GLY A 393 -6.45 13.77 26.17
C GLY A 393 -6.76 12.37 26.73
N VAL A 394 -5.79 11.72 27.41
CA VAL A 394 -5.98 10.41 28.05
C VAL A 394 -6.07 10.55 29.55
N ASP A 395 -6.62 9.52 30.22
CA ASP A 395 -6.66 9.50 31.69
C ASP A 395 -5.26 9.40 32.29
N ALA A 396 -4.85 10.42 33.03
CA ALA A 396 -3.51 10.52 33.60
C ALA A 396 -3.20 9.44 34.63
N LYS A 397 -4.21 9.03 35.44
CA LYS A 397 -4.06 7.98 36.44
C LYS A 397 -3.82 6.63 35.77
N ASN A 398 -4.56 6.33 34.71
CA ASN A 398 -4.37 5.12 33.91
C ASN A 398 -2.99 5.12 33.22
N LEU A 399 -2.60 6.24 32.59
CA LEU A 399 -1.29 6.33 31.93
C LEU A 399 -0.15 6.16 32.92
N GLN A 400 -0.23 6.79 34.09
CA GLN A 400 0.76 6.62 35.16
C GLN A 400 0.85 5.17 35.67
N ALA A 401 -0.29 4.51 35.88
CA ALA A 401 -0.35 3.10 36.27
C ALA A 401 0.25 2.19 35.19
N THR A 402 -0.06 2.46 33.91
CA THR A 402 0.45 1.71 32.77
C THR A 402 1.98 1.80 32.64
N ILE A 403 2.54 3.02 32.75
CA ILE A 403 4.00 3.23 32.73
C ILE A 403 4.65 2.62 33.98
N GLY A 404 4.01 2.77 35.14
CA GLY A 404 4.49 2.16 36.39
C GLY A 404 4.58 0.64 36.31
N GLN A 405 3.55 -0.01 35.77
CA GLN A 405 3.54 -1.47 35.56
C GLN A 405 4.65 -1.90 34.58
N TRP A 406 4.76 -1.24 33.43
CA TRP A 406 5.83 -1.48 32.45
C TRP A 406 7.21 -1.39 33.07
N ASN A 407 7.48 -0.32 33.83
CA ASN A 407 8.77 -0.12 34.49
C ASN A 407 9.05 -1.15 35.56
N SER A 408 8.05 -1.57 36.32
CA SER A 408 8.14 -2.61 37.35
C SER A 408 8.46 -3.98 36.73
N ASP A 409 7.78 -4.35 35.67
CA ASP A 409 7.97 -5.61 34.95
C ASP A 409 9.40 -5.73 34.39
N LEU A 410 9.95 -4.65 33.83
CA LEU A 410 11.31 -4.65 33.31
C LEU A 410 12.40 -4.69 34.39
N LYS A 411 12.10 -4.22 35.61
CA LYS A 411 12.99 -4.28 36.76
C LYS A 411 12.88 -5.61 37.53
N GLY A 412 11.80 -6.35 37.28
CA GLY A 412 11.53 -7.65 37.92
C GLY A 412 12.49 -8.77 37.46
N PRO A 413 12.50 -9.91 38.16
CA PRO A 413 13.44 -11.02 37.89
C PRO A 413 13.22 -11.66 36.50
N GLU A 414 11.99 -11.73 36.04
CA GLU A 414 11.68 -12.31 34.72
C GLU A 414 11.97 -11.38 33.55
N LYS A 415 12.15 -10.09 33.83
CA LYS A 415 12.38 -9.05 32.81
C LYS A 415 11.43 -9.18 31.61
N LYS A 416 10.16 -9.39 31.88
CA LYS A 416 9.12 -9.67 30.92
C LYS A 416 7.85 -8.90 31.27
N ASP A 417 7.25 -8.30 30.28
CA ASP A 417 5.94 -7.65 30.40
C ASP A 417 4.87 -8.66 30.84
N SER A 418 4.23 -8.40 31.96
CA SER A 418 3.24 -9.28 32.58
C SER A 418 1.90 -9.29 31.84
N LEU A 419 1.58 -8.23 31.07
CA LEU A 419 0.29 -8.08 30.38
C LEU A 419 0.27 -8.79 29.01
N PHE A 420 1.30 -8.57 28.20
CA PHE A 420 1.32 -9.04 26.81
C PHE A 420 2.55 -9.89 26.48
N GLY A 421 3.38 -10.18 27.47
CA GLY A 421 4.52 -11.07 27.33
C GLY A 421 5.66 -10.51 26.46
N ARG A 422 5.76 -9.19 26.27
CA ARG A 422 6.87 -8.58 25.56
C ARG A 422 8.17 -8.81 26.33
N THR A 423 9.11 -9.51 25.70
CA THR A 423 10.42 -9.81 26.31
C THR A 423 11.38 -8.64 26.14
N LEU A 424 12.36 -8.52 27.04
CA LEU A 424 13.45 -7.53 26.91
C LEU A 424 14.31 -7.80 25.69
N GLU A 425 14.61 -9.06 25.43
CA GLU A 425 15.48 -9.47 24.34
C GLU A 425 14.76 -9.45 22.98
N GLY A 426 15.52 -9.14 21.93
CA GLY A 426 15.03 -9.18 20.55
C GLY A 426 14.40 -7.88 20.06
N HIS A 427 13.87 -7.91 18.86
CA HIS A 427 13.36 -6.78 18.12
C HIS A 427 12.26 -6.03 18.83
N VAL A 428 12.41 -4.73 18.92
CA VAL A 428 11.33 -3.80 19.26
C VAL A 428 10.87 -3.15 17.97
N GLY A 429 9.57 -3.18 17.74
CA GLY A 429 8.96 -2.67 16.51
C GLY A 429 8.76 -3.76 15.49
N GLN A 430 7.87 -3.46 14.59
CA GLN A 430 7.30 -4.31 13.54
C GLN A 430 8.24 -5.41 13.03
N VAL A 431 7.72 -6.61 12.89
CA VAL A 431 8.44 -7.84 12.51
C VAL A 431 9.02 -7.75 11.09
N TRP A 432 9.87 -6.77 10.91
CA TRP A 432 10.62 -6.62 9.68
C TRP A 432 12.10 -6.61 10.02
N PRO A 433 12.90 -7.58 9.54
CA PRO A 433 14.28 -7.78 9.99
C PRO A 433 15.27 -6.72 9.52
N HIS A 434 14.85 -5.48 9.28
CA HIS A 434 15.76 -4.40 8.95
C HIS A 434 16.34 -3.78 10.21
N GLY A 435 17.50 -4.28 10.58
CA GLY A 435 18.31 -3.69 11.63
C GLY A 435 17.60 -3.71 12.96
N ALA A 436 17.18 -4.92 13.37
CA ALA A 436 16.86 -5.19 14.73
C ALA A 436 17.84 -4.48 15.63
N SER A 437 17.36 -3.57 16.42
CA SER A 437 18.17 -3.08 17.53
C SER A 437 18.51 -4.28 18.39
N LYS A 438 19.79 -4.55 18.59
CA LYS A 438 20.25 -5.49 19.61
C LYS A 438 20.00 -4.95 21.02
N LYS A 439 19.46 -3.71 21.11
CA LYS A 439 19.13 -3.07 22.37
C LYS A 439 17.92 -3.75 23.00
N GLN A 440 17.99 -3.91 24.30
CA GLN A 440 16.90 -4.43 25.12
C GLN A 440 15.77 -3.40 25.25
N SER A 441 14.53 -3.85 25.49
CA SER A 441 13.44 -2.95 25.90
C SER A 441 13.87 -2.19 27.17
N SER A 442 13.60 -0.90 27.22
CA SER A 442 14.00 -0.02 28.32
C SER A 442 12.79 0.55 29.07
N PRO A 443 12.94 0.84 30.38
CA PRO A 443 11.93 1.55 31.14
C PRO A 443 11.64 2.93 30.54
N LEU A 444 10.48 3.48 30.88
CA LEU A 444 10.05 4.84 30.62
C LEU A 444 10.09 5.61 31.94
N ASP A 445 11.27 6.00 32.42
CA ASP A 445 11.44 6.56 33.76
C ASP A 445 12.20 7.89 33.81
N LYS A 446 12.60 8.43 32.65
CA LYS A 446 13.33 9.69 32.55
C LYS A 446 12.50 10.78 31.86
N PRO A 447 12.01 11.79 32.60
CA PRO A 447 11.33 12.94 31.97
C PRO A 447 12.29 13.79 31.12
N PRO A 448 11.80 14.60 30.15
CA PRO A 448 10.40 14.72 29.77
C PRO A 448 9.89 13.49 29.01
N TYR A 449 8.55 13.35 28.98
CA TYR A 449 7.85 12.29 28.24
C TYR A 449 7.32 12.83 26.93
N TYR A 450 7.20 11.93 25.93
CA TYR A 450 6.79 12.27 24.57
C TYR A 450 5.68 11.33 24.08
N ALA A 451 4.79 11.87 23.25
CA ALA A 451 3.76 11.05 22.61
C ALA A 451 3.62 11.39 21.13
N ILE A 452 3.38 10.35 20.32
CA ILE A 452 2.97 10.49 18.92
C ILE A 452 1.57 9.89 18.78
N GLU A 453 0.66 10.66 18.20
CA GLU A 453 -0.68 10.21 17.86
C GLU A 453 -0.62 9.35 16.60
N LEU A 454 -1.15 8.11 16.67
CA LEU A 454 -1.08 7.11 15.62
C LEU A 454 -2.47 6.68 15.17
N PHE A 455 -2.58 6.50 13.87
CA PHE A 455 -3.78 6.03 13.17
C PHE A 455 -3.42 4.87 12.25
N PRO A 456 -4.39 4.02 11.82
CA PRO A 456 -4.18 3.18 10.64
C PRO A 456 -3.81 4.07 9.45
N ALA A 457 -2.84 3.65 8.63
CA ALA A 457 -2.36 4.46 7.51
C ALA A 457 -2.08 3.57 6.29
N ILE A 458 -2.93 3.65 5.26
CA ILE A 458 -2.90 2.77 4.09
C ILE A 458 -1.67 3.06 3.22
N LEU A 459 -0.84 2.04 2.99
CA LEU A 459 0.20 2.04 1.96
C LEU A 459 -0.39 1.75 0.59
N ASN A 460 -1.23 0.71 0.53
CA ASN A 460 -1.98 0.30 -0.64
C ASN A 460 -3.18 -0.57 -0.24
N THR A 461 -4.18 -0.62 -1.10
CA THR A 461 -5.34 -1.49 -0.97
C THR A 461 -5.08 -2.87 -1.57
N GLN A 462 -5.98 -3.82 -1.30
CA GLN A 462 -5.97 -5.14 -1.92
C GLN A 462 -7.30 -5.36 -2.63
N GLY A 463 -7.40 -6.44 -3.42
CA GLY A 463 -8.64 -6.82 -4.08
C GLY A 463 -9.08 -5.84 -5.19
N GLY A 464 -10.37 -5.79 -5.41
CA GLY A 464 -10.99 -5.10 -6.53
C GLY A 464 -11.63 -6.07 -7.51
N PRO A 465 -11.56 -5.85 -8.84
CA PRO A 465 -12.14 -6.76 -9.81
C PRO A 465 -11.45 -8.13 -9.76
N ARG A 466 -12.26 -9.18 -9.59
CA ARG A 466 -11.80 -10.57 -9.65
C ARG A 466 -11.28 -10.87 -11.05
N HIS A 467 -10.19 -11.62 -11.14
CA HIS A 467 -9.62 -12.06 -12.41
C HIS A 467 -9.16 -13.53 -12.35
N ASN A 468 -8.93 -14.12 -13.51
CA ASN A 468 -8.37 -15.45 -13.63
C ASN A 468 -6.84 -15.41 -13.82
N SER A 469 -6.22 -16.61 -13.96
CA SER A 469 -4.78 -16.78 -14.20
C SER A 469 -4.25 -16.13 -15.49
N LYS A 470 -5.15 -15.72 -16.40
CA LYS A 470 -4.86 -14.95 -17.62
C LYS A 470 -5.06 -13.45 -17.44
N SER A 471 -5.24 -12.97 -16.21
CA SER A 471 -5.56 -11.57 -15.89
C SER A 471 -6.86 -11.05 -16.51
N GLN A 472 -7.73 -11.91 -17.04
CA GLN A 472 -9.03 -11.50 -17.56
C GLN A 472 -9.98 -11.18 -16.40
N VAL A 473 -10.61 -10.02 -16.43
CA VAL A 473 -11.63 -9.63 -15.45
C VAL A 473 -12.82 -10.55 -15.52
N LEU A 474 -13.29 -11.05 -14.40
CA LEU A 474 -14.44 -11.96 -14.31
C LEU A 474 -15.69 -11.22 -13.84
N ASN A 475 -16.84 -11.58 -14.39
CA ASN A 475 -18.14 -11.17 -13.86
C ASN A 475 -18.48 -11.97 -12.57
N PRO A 476 -19.57 -11.65 -11.84
CA PRO A 476 -19.96 -12.37 -10.61
C PRO A 476 -20.24 -13.86 -10.79
N PHE A 477 -20.40 -14.33 -12.02
CA PHE A 477 -20.62 -15.75 -12.36
C PHE A 477 -19.34 -16.47 -12.80
N GLY A 478 -18.16 -15.81 -12.66
CA GLY A 478 -16.87 -16.38 -13.03
C GLY A 478 -16.56 -16.40 -14.52
N GLN A 479 -17.34 -15.70 -15.35
CA GLN A 479 -17.13 -15.62 -16.79
C GLN A 479 -16.26 -14.40 -17.12
N PRO A 480 -15.26 -14.53 -18.03
CA PRO A 480 -14.45 -13.40 -18.47
C PRO A 480 -15.28 -12.31 -19.16
N ILE A 481 -15.05 -11.05 -18.79
CA ILE A 481 -15.54 -9.90 -19.53
C ILE A 481 -14.62 -9.72 -20.75
N PRO A 482 -15.14 -9.88 -21.99
CA PRO A 482 -14.31 -9.91 -23.17
C PRO A 482 -13.46 -8.65 -23.35
N ARG A 483 -12.16 -8.80 -23.59
CA ARG A 483 -11.17 -7.75 -23.85
C ARG A 483 -10.90 -6.82 -22.66
N LEU A 484 -11.28 -7.22 -21.44
CA LEU A 484 -10.97 -6.51 -20.22
C LEU A 484 -10.02 -7.31 -19.35
N TYR A 485 -8.89 -6.69 -19.02
CA TYR A 485 -7.82 -7.27 -18.20
C TYR A 485 -7.54 -6.39 -17.00
N VAL A 486 -7.02 -6.96 -15.93
CA VAL A 486 -6.63 -6.22 -14.72
C VAL A 486 -5.30 -6.75 -14.18
N ALA A 487 -4.48 -5.87 -13.61
CA ALA A 487 -3.22 -6.26 -12.99
C ALA A 487 -2.74 -5.31 -11.91
N GLY A 488 -2.00 -5.89 -10.97
CA GLY A 488 -1.37 -5.18 -9.86
C GLY A 488 -2.29 -4.98 -8.68
N GLU A 489 -2.14 -3.85 -7.99
CA GLU A 489 -2.93 -3.51 -6.80
C GLU A 489 -4.43 -3.57 -7.05
N LEU A 490 -4.88 -3.07 -8.21
CA LEU A 490 -6.26 -3.25 -8.65
C LEU A 490 -6.48 -4.71 -9.07
N GLY A 491 -7.35 -5.41 -8.36
CA GLY A 491 -7.63 -6.83 -8.59
C GLY A 491 -6.72 -7.79 -7.84
N SER A 492 -5.90 -7.29 -6.93
CA SER A 492 -4.99 -8.10 -6.11
C SER A 492 -5.68 -9.31 -5.47
N PHE A 493 -5.04 -10.48 -5.53
CA PHE A 493 -5.56 -11.70 -4.92
C PHE A 493 -5.29 -11.78 -3.41
N TRP A 494 -4.51 -10.85 -2.84
CA TRP A 494 -4.30 -10.76 -1.40
C TRP A 494 -5.59 -10.36 -0.69
N GLY A 495 -5.84 -11.01 0.46
CA GLY A 495 -6.92 -10.63 1.36
C GLY A 495 -6.46 -9.60 2.41
N PHE A 496 -7.01 -9.68 3.63
CA PHE A 496 -6.60 -8.78 4.72
C PHE A 496 -5.22 -9.14 5.33
N ILE A 497 -4.69 -10.32 5.06
CA ILE A 497 -3.31 -10.69 5.39
C ILE A 497 -2.46 -10.62 4.12
N TYR A 498 -1.38 -9.86 4.21
CA TYR A 498 -0.53 -9.56 3.09
C TYR A 498 0.93 -9.96 3.37
N GLN A 499 1.52 -10.74 2.47
CA GLN A 499 2.96 -10.98 2.49
C GLN A 499 3.70 -9.78 1.89
N GLY A 500 4.49 -9.09 2.69
CA GLY A 500 5.30 -7.96 2.22
C GLY A 500 6.13 -8.30 0.97
N CYS A 501 6.31 -7.34 0.08
CA CYS A 501 6.89 -7.45 -1.26
C CYS A 501 5.98 -8.11 -2.31
N GLY A 502 4.82 -8.65 -1.92
CA GLY A 502 3.90 -9.41 -2.78
C GLY A 502 3.31 -8.58 -3.90
N ASN A 503 2.82 -7.36 -3.63
CA ASN A 503 2.16 -6.52 -4.63
C ASN A 503 3.09 -6.08 -5.77
N ASN A 504 4.37 -5.80 -5.53
CA ASN A 504 5.30 -5.50 -6.62
C ASN A 504 5.57 -6.74 -7.49
N ALA A 505 5.63 -7.94 -6.88
CA ALA A 505 5.72 -9.19 -7.63
C ALA A 505 4.43 -9.45 -8.43
N GLU A 506 3.27 -9.20 -7.84
CA GLU A 506 1.97 -9.29 -8.49
C GLU A 506 1.85 -8.34 -9.68
N ALA A 507 2.24 -7.07 -9.49
CA ALA A 507 2.29 -6.08 -10.57
C ALA A 507 3.19 -6.51 -11.73
N LEU A 508 4.33 -7.14 -11.42
CA LEU A 508 5.27 -7.67 -12.41
C LEU A 508 4.69 -8.89 -13.14
N ILE A 509 4.14 -9.85 -12.39
CA ILE A 509 3.66 -11.13 -12.92
C ILE A 509 2.37 -10.93 -13.72
N PHE A 510 1.31 -10.42 -13.08
CA PHE A 510 0.01 -10.27 -13.74
C PHE A 510 -0.02 -9.10 -14.72
N GLY A 511 0.83 -8.06 -14.54
CA GLY A 511 1.05 -7.05 -15.57
C GLY A 511 1.57 -7.67 -16.86
N ARG A 512 2.62 -8.49 -16.78
CA ARG A 512 3.17 -9.21 -17.93
C ARG A 512 2.13 -10.12 -18.59
N ILE A 513 1.39 -10.91 -17.79
CA ILE A 513 0.35 -11.81 -18.29
C ILE A 513 -0.77 -11.03 -18.97
N ALA A 514 -1.26 -9.93 -18.37
CA ALA A 514 -2.32 -9.11 -18.95
C ALA A 514 -1.94 -8.56 -20.33
N GLY A 515 -0.71 -8.05 -20.46
CA GLY A 515 -0.20 -7.57 -21.75
C GLY A 515 -0.06 -8.68 -22.79
N GLU A 516 0.46 -9.84 -22.39
CA GLU A 516 0.59 -11.01 -23.25
C GLU A 516 -0.77 -11.53 -23.71
N GLU A 517 -1.73 -11.73 -22.82
CA GLU A 517 -3.06 -12.26 -23.16
C GLU A 517 -3.88 -11.24 -23.98
N ALA A 518 -3.82 -9.97 -23.65
CA ALA A 518 -4.47 -8.93 -24.47
C ALA A 518 -3.94 -8.92 -25.91
N SER A 519 -2.62 -9.12 -26.10
CA SER A 519 -2.01 -9.15 -27.44
C SER A 519 -2.41 -10.33 -28.31
N LYS A 520 -2.92 -11.42 -27.71
CA LYS A 520 -3.40 -12.62 -28.42
C LYS A 520 -4.82 -12.45 -28.97
N GLU A 521 -5.56 -11.44 -28.49
CA GLU A 521 -6.90 -11.18 -28.99
C GLU A 521 -6.89 -10.77 -30.46
N LYS A 522 -7.87 -11.28 -31.21
CA LYS A 522 -8.05 -10.86 -32.61
C LYS A 522 -8.51 -9.40 -32.63
N ARG A 523 -7.91 -8.59 -33.51
CA ARG A 523 -8.39 -7.23 -33.71
C ARG A 523 -9.83 -7.27 -34.20
N TRP A 524 -10.72 -6.55 -33.51
CA TRP A 524 -12.08 -6.39 -34.00
C TRP A 524 -12.11 -5.32 -35.09
N SER A 525 -12.95 -5.51 -36.07
CA SER A 525 -13.15 -4.61 -37.24
C SER A 525 -14.08 -3.45 -36.91
#